data_cf5e125f44c29f3c21ce08cc1949aafe
#
_entry.id   cf5e125f44c29f3c21ce08cc1949aafe
#
_cell.length_a   1.000
_cell.length_b   1.000
_cell.length_c   1.000
_cell.angle_alpha   90.00
_cell.angle_beta   90.00
_cell.angle_gamma   90.00
#
_symmetry.space_group_name_H-M   'P 1'
#
loop_
_entity.id
_entity.type
_entity.pdbx_description
1 polymer ?
#
loop_
_entity_poly.entity_id
_entity_poly.type
_entity_poly.pdbx_seq_one_letter_code
_entity_poly.pdbx_strand_id
1 'polypeptide(L)'
;MTMFKKNGGFTLVELIVVIAILAILAGVAIPAYSGYIKKAQDVNVVTELDAIQTAAQAANATNLEKITTIAIASDGKTITFTGLTTDEKAVAAFESDFKTFYGELTKVAAGKYTLSEAIKFEGTSYVKGATWNATGDNAGWSANK
;
A
#
# COMPACT_ATOMS: atom_id res chain seq x y z
N MET A 1 -42.91 51.02 16.65
CA MET A 1 -42.72 51.12 15.20
C MET A 1 -41.59 50.17 14.81
N THR A 2 -41.93 48.90 14.43
CA THR A 2 -40.96 47.84 14.13
C THR A 2 -40.57 47.94 12.66
N MET A 3 -39.32 48.31 12.39
CA MET A 3 -38.76 48.32 11.03
C MET A 3 -38.53 46.87 10.60
N PHE A 4 -39.31 46.39 9.66
CA PHE A 4 -39.02 45.15 8.93
C PHE A 4 -37.81 45.35 8.04
N LYS A 5 -36.68 44.73 8.42
CA LYS A 5 -35.46 44.67 7.64
C LYS A 5 -35.75 43.84 6.40
N LYS A 6 -35.78 44.45 5.22
CA LYS A 6 -35.94 43.77 3.93
C LYS A 6 -34.72 42.87 3.73
N ASN A 7 -34.87 41.55 3.90
CA ASN A 7 -33.87 40.56 3.49
C ASN A 7 -33.87 40.50 1.97
N GLY A 8 -32.83 40.98 1.32
CA GLY A 8 -32.62 40.81 -0.12
C GLY A 8 -32.44 39.29 -0.39
N GLY A 9 -33.38 38.70 -1.09
CA GLY A 9 -33.29 37.32 -1.57
C GLY A 9 -32.36 37.25 -2.79
N PHE A 10 -31.66 36.11 -2.96
CA PHE A 10 -30.88 35.83 -4.16
C PHE A 10 -31.78 35.81 -5.40
N THR A 11 -31.27 36.36 -6.50
CA THR A 11 -31.95 36.26 -7.78
C THR A 11 -31.72 34.88 -8.41
N LEU A 12 -32.69 34.41 -9.23
CA LEU A 12 -32.57 33.14 -9.95
C LEU A 12 -31.32 33.13 -10.86
N VAL A 13 -31.01 34.28 -11.46
CA VAL A 13 -29.84 34.43 -12.34
C VAL A 13 -28.52 34.28 -11.58
N GLU A 14 -28.39 34.84 -10.38
CA GLU A 14 -27.20 34.64 -9.52
C GLU A 14 -26.98 33.17 -9.21
N LEU A 15 -28.06 32.43 -8.92
CA LEU A 15 -27.94 31.00 -8.63
C LEU A 15 -27.48 30.20 -9.86
N ILE A 16 -28.06 30.50 -11.05
CA ILE A 16 -27.68 29.80 -12.29
C ILE A 16 -26.24 30.10 -12.67
N VAL A 17 -25.76 31.32 -12.53
CA VAL A 17 -24.35 31.66 -12.80
C VAL A 17 -23.40 30.92 -11.87
N VAL A 18 -23.71 30.85 -10.57
CA VAL A 18 -22.90 30.13 -9.62
C VAL A 18 -22.79 28.64 -9.96
N ILE A 19 -23.90 27.96 -10.24
CA ILE A 19 -23.86 26.54 -10.60
C ILE A 19 -23.13 26.29 -11.93
N ALA A 20 -23.24 27.22 -12.90
CA ALA A 20 -22.49 27.11 -14.15
C ALA A 20 -20.99 27.19 -13.94
N ILE A 21 -20.51 28.13 -13.10
CA ILE A 21 -19.10 28.25 -12.74
C ILE A 21 -18.63 27.03 -11.99
N LEU A 22 -19.41 26.55 -11.01
CA LEU A 22 -19.07 25.33 -10.24
C LEU A 22 -18.99 24.11 -11.16
N ALA A 23 -19.86 23.96 -12.13
CA ALA A 23 -19.82 22.86 -13.09
C ALA A 23 -18.53 22.86 -13.93
N ILE A 24 -18.09 24.04 -14.39
CA ILE A 24 -16.83 24.17 -15.14
C ILE A 24 -15.62 23.81 -14.23
N LEU A 25 -15.58 24.36 -13.02
CA LEU A 25 -14.50 24.08 -12.09
C LEU A 25 -14.45 22.60 -11.69
N ALA A 26 -15.61 21.99 -11.42
CA ALA A 26 -15.69 20.55 -11.09
C ALA A 26 -15.22 19.67 -12.26
N GLY A 27 -15.55 20.04 -13.49
CA GLY A 27 -15.14 19.32 -14.69
C GLY A 27 -13.62 19.19 -14.85
N VAL A 28 -12.86 20.16 -14.35
CA VAL A 28 -11.38 20.14 -14.36
C VAL A 28 -10.82 19.54 -13.07
N ALA A 29 -11.41 19.84 -11.92
CA ALA A 29 -10.89 19.44 -10.61
C ALA A 29 -11.00 17.93 -10.36
N ILE A 30 -12.12 17.29 -10.77
CA ILE A 30 -12.37 15.88 -10.48
C ILE A 30 -11.33 14.95 -11.13
N PRO A 31 -10.98 15.04 -12.43
CA PRO A 31 -9.94 14.22 -13.04
C PRO A 31 -8.57 14.42 -12.39
N ALA A 32 -8.19 15.66 -12.10
CA ALA A 32 -6.92 15.96 -11.44
C ALA A 32 -6.85 15.34 -10.05
N TYR A 33 -7.91 15.46 -9.25
CA TYR A 33 -7.98 14.91 -7.91
C TYR A 33 -7.86 13.38 -7.90
N SER A 34 -8.49 12.67 -8.83
CA SER A 34 -8.40 11.21 -8.94
C SER A 34 -6.97 10.73 -9.18
N GLY A 35 -6.16 11.48 -9.92
CA GLY A 35 -4.74 11.19 -10.13
C GLY A 35 -3.91 11.30 -8.85
N TYR A 36 -4.19 12.30 -8.01
CA TYR A 36 -3.52 12.45 -6.71
C TYR A 36 -3.87 11.32 -5.74
N ILE A 37 -5.14 10.91 -5.70
CA ILE A 37 -5.57 9.77 -4.85
C ILE A 37 -4.82 8.49 -5.24
N LYS A 38 -4.71 8.18 -6.53
CA LYS A 38 -3.98 6.99 -6.99
C LYS A 38 -2.51 7.03 -6.61
N LYS A 39 -1.84 8.18 -6.74
CA LYS A 39 -0.46 8.35 -6.30
C LYS A 39 -0.31 8.17 -4.79
N ALA A 40 -1.23 8.69 -3.99
CA ALA A 40 -1.21 8.51 -2.54
C ALA A 40 -1.39 7.04 -2.14
N GLN A 41 -2.24 6.30 -2.84
CA GLN A 41 -2.42 4.86 -2.65
C GLN A 41 -1.13 4.08 -2.98
N ASP A 42 -0.46 4.40 -4.09
CA ASP A 42 0.82 3.77 -4.45
C ASP A 42 1.89 4.03 -3.38
N VAL A 43 1.96 5.24 -2.81
CA VAL A 43 2.90 5.56 -1.72
C VAL A 43 2.60 4.76 -0.46
N ASN A 44 1.34 4.59 -0.10
CA ASN A 44 0.95 3.77 1.05
C ASN A 44 1.39 2.31 0.86
N VAL A 45 1.17 1.75 -0.34
CA VAL A 45 1.62 0.40 -0.67
C VAL A 45 3.13 0.27 -0.53
N VAL A 46 3.91 1.18 -1.11
CA VAL A 46 5.39 1.16 -0.99
C VAL A 46 5.83 1.22 0.46
N THR A 47 5.22 2.07 1.28
CA THR A 47 5.54 2.18 2.71
C THR A 47 5.32 0.84 3.45
N GLU A 48 4.24 0.14 3.12
CA GLU A 48 3.92 -1.16 3.73
C GLU A 48 4.88 -2.26 3.24
N LEU A 49 5.23 -2.24 1.96
CA LEU A 49 6.24 -3.13 1.38
C LEU A 49 7.63 -2.93 2.03
N ASP A 50 8.03 -1.69 2.25
CA ASP A 50 9.30 -1.35 2.91
C ASP A 50 9.30 -1.79 4.38
N ALA A 51 8.17 -1.73 5.07
CA ALA A 51 8.03 -2.26 6.43
C ALA A 51 8.23 -3.78 6.46
N ILE A 52 7.64 -4.51 5.51
CA ILE A 52 7.84 -5.97 5.37
C ILE A 52 9.31 -6.31 5.09
N GLN A 53 9.94 -5.58 4.17
CA GLN A 53 11.36 -5.77 3.84
C GLN A 53 12.23 -5.57 5.07
N THR A 54 12.02 -4.46 5.79
CA THR A 54 12.77 -4.13 7.00
C THR A 54 12.59 -5.20 8.08
N ALA A 55 11.35 -5.65 8.31
CA ALA A 55 11.04 -6.72 9.24
C ALA A 55 11.72 -8.04 8.86
N ALA A 56 11.67 -8.41 7.58
CA ALA A 56 12.29 -9.63 7.08
C ALA A 56 13.83 -9.57 7.20
N GLN A 57 14.44 -8.43 6.92
CA GLN A 57 15.88 -8.25 7.07
C GLN A 57 16.30 -8.27 8.55
N ALA A 58 15.55 -7.61 9.43
CA ALA A 58 15.81 -7.62 10.87
C ALA A 58 15.65 -9.03 11.46
N ALA A 59 14.59 -9.73 11.12
CA ALA A 59 14.35 -11.11 11.56
C ALA A 59 15.40 -12.09 11.00
N ASN A 60 15.99 -11.80 9.85
CA ASN A 60 17.03 -12.63 9.24
C ASN A 60 18.45 -12.23 9.65
N ALA A 61 18.63 -11.20 10.47
CA ALA A 61 19.96 -10.68 10.84
C ALA A 61 20.83 -11.69 11.58
N THR A 62 20.21 -12.65 12.29
CA THR A 62 20.88 -13.72 13.03
C THR A 62 21.14 -14.99 12.19
N ASN A 63 20.60 -15.06 10.97
CA ASN A 63 20.74 -16.21 10.09
C ASN A 63 21.94 -16.04 9.15
N LEU A 64 22.66 -17.15 8.88
CA LEU A 64 23.80 -17.16 7.96
C LEU A 64 23.35 -17.04 6.48
N GLU A 65 22.13 -17.45 6.18
CA GLU A 65 21.53 -17.38 4.85
C GLU A 65 20.70 -16.09 4.72
N LYS A 66 20.93 -15.35 3.64
CA LYS A 66 20.25 -14.07 3.42
C LYS A 66 19.02 -14.27 2.53
N ILE A 67 17.90 -13.69 2.92
CA ILE A 67 16.74 -13.57 2.04
C ILE A 67 17.16 -12.78 0.80
N THR A 68 16.96 -13.40 -0.36
CA THR A 68 17.31 -12.82 -1.66
C THR A 68 16.12 -12.22 -2.37
N THR A 69 14.92 -12.76 -2.13
CA THR A 69 13.69 -12.29 -2.78
C THR A 69 12.53 -12.38 -1.79
N ILE A 70 11.67 -11.38 -1.83
CA ILE A 70 10.38 -11.36 -1.15
C ILE A 70 9.32 -11.18 -2.23
N ALA A 71 8.44 -12.15 -2.43
CA ALA A 71 7.34 -12.05 -3.39
C ALA A 71 6.00 -12.02 -2.67
N ILE A 72 5.17 -11.04 -2.99
CA ILE A 72 3.83 -10.88 -2.45
C ILE A 72 2.84 -11.03 -3.60
N ALA A 73 1.90 -11.95 -3.45
CA ALA A 73 0.91 -12.22 -4.46
C ALA A 73 -0.14 -11.09 -4.57
N SER A 74 -0.92 -11.11 -5.64
CA SER A 74 -1.97 -10.11 -5.89
C SER A 74 -3.10 -10.09 -4.86
N ASP A 75 -3.22 -11.16 -4.03
CA ASP A 75 -4.16 -11.22 -2.91
C ASP A 75 -3.73 -10.34 -1.72
N GLY A 76 -2.50 -9.80 -1.77
CA GLY A 76 -1.89 -9.02 -0.69
C GLY A 76 -1.61 -9.82 0.59
N LYS A 77 -1.93 -11.12 0.61
CA LYS A 77 -1.78 -11.98 1.79
C LYS A 77 -0.65 -12.99 1.65
N THR A 78 -0.54 -13.59 0.49
CA THR A 78 0.46 -14.65 0.26
C THR A 78 1.82 -14.03 0.05
N ILE A 79 2.77 -14.35 0.95
CA ILE A 79 4.16 -13.90 0.89
C ILE A 79 5.09 -15.11 0.75
N THR A 80 6.10 -14.98 -0.09
CA THR A 80 7.13 -16.00 -0.31
C THR A 80 8.50 -15.38 -0.10
N PHE A 81 9.29 -15.99 0.80
CA PHE A 81 10.68 -15.62 1.03
C PHE A 81 11.60 -16.64 0.36
N THR A 82 12.50 -16.18 -0.48
CA THR A 82 13.55 -17.01 -1.11
C THR A 82 14.88 -16.75 -0.41
N GLY A 83 15.64 -17.79 -0.17
CA GLY A 83 16.90 -17.73 0.59
C GLY A 83 16.70 -17.83 2.11
N LEU A 84 15.48 -18.17 2.56
CA LEU A 84 15.25 -18.52 3.95
C LEU A 84 15.77 -19.95 4.20
N THR A 85 16.49 -20.13 5.31
CA THR A 85 17.03 -21.45 5.74
C THR A 85 15.92 -22.50 5.87
N THR A 86 16.31 -23.77 5.71
CA THR A 86 15.43 -24.93 5.96
C THR A 86 15.54 -25.48 7.39
N ASP A 87 16.46 -24.96 8.22
CA ASP A 87 16.58 -25.31 9.63
C ASP A 87 15.31 -24.86 10.39
N GLU A 88 14.59 -25.81 10.97
CA GLU A 88 13.32 -25.56 11.66
C GLU A 88 13.46 -24.58 12.82
N LYS A 89 14.58 -24.63 13.56
CA LYS A 89 14.83 -23.76 14.71
C LYS A 89 15.10 -22.33 14.25
N ALA A 90 15.86 -22.15 13.19
CA ALA A 90 16.15 -20.85 12.61
C ALA A 90 14.89 -20.25 11.95
N VAL A 91 14.07 -21.08 11.29
CA VAL A 91 12.77 -20.66 10.73
C VAL A 91 11.82 -20.21 11.85
N ALA A 92 11.74 -20.94 12.98
CA ALA A 92 10.90 -20.54 14.11
C ALA A 92 11.36 -19.22 14.74
N ALA A 93 12.68 -19.00 14.84
CA ALA A 93 13.23 -17.74 15.30
C ALA A 93 12.87 -16.59 14.34
N PHE A 94 13.03 -16.79 13.03
CA PHE A 94 12.60 -15.82 12.01
C PHE A 94 11.12 -15.46 12.11
N GLU A 95 10.24 -16.46 12.24
CA GLU A 95 8.79 -16.25 12.39
C GLU A 95 8.46 -15.42 13.63
N SER A 96 9.12 -15.71 14.76
CA SER A 96 8.95 -14.97 16.02
C SER A 96 9.42 -13.52 15.91
N ASP A 97 10.58 -13.31 15.30
CA ASP A 97 11.17 -11.97 15.14
C ASP A 97 10.36 -11.14 14.13
N PHE A 98 9.96 -11.73 13.01
CA PHE A 98 9.11 -11.06 12.03
C PHE A 98 7.78 -10.60 12.65
N LYS A 99 7.15 -11.44 13.48
CA LYS A 99 5.95 -11.09 14.24
C LYS A 99 6.17 -9.86 15.12
N THR A 100 7.33 -9.72 15.70
CA THR A 100 7.68 -8.58 16.57
C THR A 100 7.82 -7.28 15.79
N PHE A 101 8.33 -7.33 14.55
CA PHE A 101 8.62 -6.14 13.74
C PHE A 101 7.48 -5.72 12.82
N TYR A 102 6.66 -6.65 12.36
CA TYR A 102 5.59 -6.35 11.39
C TYR A 102 4.24 -6.93 11.77
N GLY A 103 4.14 -8.24 11.97
CA GLY A 103 2.88 -8.92 12.26
C GLY A 103 2.95 -10.43 12.11
N GLU A 104 1.83 -11.09 12.36
CA GLU A 104 1.78 -12.56 12.34
C GLU A 104 1.92 -13.12 10.92
N LEU A 105 2.78 -14.14 10.82
CA LEU A 105 2.92 -15.02 9.67
C LEU A 105 2.32 -16.39 9.98
N THR A 106 1.51 -16.92 9.10
CA THR A 106 1.07 -18.31 9.15
C THR A 106 1.78 -19.09 8.05
N LYS A 107 2.58 -20.08 8.43
CA LYS A 107 3.31 -20.94 7.51
C LYS A 107 2.36 -21.83 6.71
N VAL A 108 2.48 -21.79 5.39
CA VAL A 108 1.69 -22.62 4.46
C VAL A 108 2.57 -23.72 3.85
N ALA A 109 3.82 -23.38 3.51
CA ALA A 109 4.81 -24.29 2.95
C ALA A 109 6.22 -23.75 3.25
N ALA A 110 7.26 -24.46 2.84
CA ALA A 110 8.63 -23.99 2.96
C ALA A 110 8.81 -22.64 2.25
N GLY A 111 9.22 -21.62 3.00
CA GLY A 111 9.39 -20.25 2.51
C GLY A 111 8.10 -19.51 2.12
N LYS A 112 6.93 -20.15 2.23
CA LYS A 112 5.64 -19.56 1.87
C LYS A 112 4.75 -19.37 3.09
N TYR A 113 4.27 -18.16 3.25
CA TYR A 113 3.49 -17.71 4.40
C TYR A 113 2.25 -16.95 3.99
N THR A 114 1.32 -16.80 4.93
CA THR A 114 0.15 -15.93 4.80
C THR A 114 0.22 -14.86 5.90
N LEU A 115 0.07 -13.60 5.52
CA LEU A 115 -0.05 -12.47 6.45
C LEU A 115 -1.41 -12.50 7.15
N SER A 116 -1.47 -12.04 8.40
CA SER A 116 -2.72 -11.87 9.14
C SER A 116 -3.61 -10.81 8.49
N GLU A 117 -3.02 -9.70 8.05
CA GLU A 117 -3.70 -8.65 7.33
C GLU A 117 -3.22 -8.57 5.88
N ALA A 118 -4.15 -8.32 4.96
CA ALA A 118 -3.82 -8.19 3.55
C ALA A 118 -3.32 -6.79 3.23
N ILE A 119 -2.20 -6.69 2.49
CA ILE A 119 -1.79 -5.45 1.86
C ILE A 119 -2.82 -5.07 0.81
N LYS A 120 -3.34 -3.87 0.90
CA LYS A 120 -4.32 -3.36 -0.08
C LYS A 120 -3.60 -2.78 -1.28
N PHE A 121 -3.48 -3.55 -2.34
CA PHE A 121 -2.98 -3.08 -3.63
C PHE A 121 -4.02 -2.22 -4.37
N GLU A 122 -4.49 -1.18 -3.70
CA GLU A 122 -5.42 -0.19 -4.24
C GLU A 122 -4.60 0.90 -4.94
N GLY A 123 -4.43 0.79 -6.20
CA GLY A 123 -3.65 1.76 -6.96
C GLY A 123 -3.50 1.29 -8.39
N THR A 124 -2.47 1.73 -9.05
CA THR A 124 -2.22 1.41 -10.45
C THR A 124 -1.00 0.52 -10.64
N SER A 125 0.01 0.65 -9.76
CA SER A 125 1.32 0.04 -9.97
C SER A 125 1.43 -1.40 -9.48
N TYR A 126 0.82 -1.74 -8.35
CA TYR A 126 1.01 -3.02 -7.66
C TYR A 126 -0.20 -3.97 -7.68
N VAL A 127 -1.15 -3.77 -8.58
CA VAL A 127 -2.40 -4.58 -8.66
C VAL A 127 -2.15 -6.08 -8.78
N LYS A 128 -1.04 -6.49 -9.37
CA LYS A 128 -0.65 -7.91 -9.51
C LYS A 128 0.27 -8.40 -8.39
N GLY A 129 0.46 -7.60 -7.33
CA GLY A 129 1.40 -7.87 -6.26
C GLY A 129 2.77 -7.21 -6.48
N ALA A 130 3.73 -7.53 -5.60
CA ALA A 130 5.05 -6.92 -5.59
C ALA A 130 6.15 -7.97 -5.40
N THR A 131 7.33 -7.71 -5.96
CA THR A 131 8.53 -8.51 -5.74
C THR A 131 9.70 -7.61 -5.38
N TRP A 132 10.37 -7.93 -4.28
CA TRP A 132 11.62 -7.32 -3.88
C TRP A 132 12.80 -8.25 -4.17
N ASN A 133 13.89 -7.68 -4.68
CA ASN A 133 15.15 -8.38 -4.92
C ASN A 133 16.27 -7.67 -4.19
N ALA A 134 17.14 -8.46 -3.53
CA ALA A 134 18.27 -7.94 -2.76
C ALA A 134 19.39 -7.38 -3.66
N THR A 135 19.56 -7.93 -4.86
CA THR A 135 20.68 -7.63 -5.77
C THR A 135 20.24 -7.69 -7.24
N GLY A 136 21.04 -7.13 -8.13
CA GLY A 136 20.83 -7.13 -9.57
C GLY A 136 20.29 -5.80 -10.10
N ASP A 137 20.04 -5.74 -11.41
CA ASP A 137 19.57 -4.52 -12.11
C ASP A 137 18.18 -4.06 -11.64
N ASN A 138 17.42 -4.95 -10.97
CA ASN A 138 16.11 -4.68 -10.39
C ASN A 138 16.14 -4.78 -8.85
N ALA A 139 17.24 -4.37 -8.20
CA ALA A 139 17.30 -4.33 -6.74
C ALA A 139 16.23 -3.38 -6.20
N GLY A 140 15.51 -3.83 -5.16
CA GLY A 140 14.38 -3.11 -4.59
C GLY A 140 13.01 -3.69 -4.98
N TRP A 141 11.95 -2.96 -4.70
CA TRP A 141 10.58 -3.35 -5.02
C TRP A 141 10.22 -3.11 -6.49
N SER A 142 9.56 -4.07 -7.09
CA SER A 142 8.97 -3.97 -8.42
C SER A 142 7.57 -4.57 -8.43
N ALA A 143 6.68 -4.01 -9.27
CA ALA A 143 5.36 -4.59 -9.49
C ALA A 143 5.46 -5.92 -10.25
N ASN A 144 4.63 -6.89 -9.90
CA ASN A 144 4.54 -8.15 -10.64
C ASN A 144 3.93 -7.89 -12.02
N LYS A 145 4.47 -8.55 -13.04
CA LYS A 145 4.02 -8.43 -14.45
C LYS A 145 2.81 -9.30 -14.75
#